data_72ea54c542188bbd3bf72d1bb4473491
#
_entry.id   72ea54c542188bbd3bf72d1bb4473491
#
_cell.length_a   1.000
_cell.length_b   1.000
_cell.length_c   1.000
_cell.angle_alpha   90.00
_cell.angle_beta   90.00
_cell.angle_gamma   90.00
#
_symmetry.space_group_name_H-M   'P 1'
#
loop_
_entity.id
_entity.type
_entity.pdbx_description
1 polymer ?
#
loop_
_entity_poly.entity_id
_entity_poly.type
_entity_poly.pdbx_seq_one_letter_code
_entity_poly.pdbx_strand_id
1 'polypeptide(L)'
;GIEPKKGGILVPTSIFERRATQSTATNAAIVPDDFKADQFIGLLRNSLIVKSLGARVLTGLRGDTVLPKATGAATAYWVGEGDALTESNTTYSSIKLEPKTVGALTAFSRNLALQSNPSIEALLRDDISAVVGLAVDKALIHGTAVAKQPVGILNVSGIQTANLATLSWATIVAMLEKLGLENITPNAVLTHAKAATKLQTTLKDASAGSVY
;
A
#
# COMPACT_ATOMS: atom_id res chain seq x y z
N GLY A 1 18.73 56.31 51.54
CA GLY A 1 20.15 56.16 51.75
C GLY A 1 20.35 55.20 52.92
N ILE A 2 21.06 54.13 52.73
CA ILE A 2 21.47 53.21 53.82
C ILE A 2 22.84 53.63 54.19
N GLU A 3 23.01 54.26 55.40
CA GLU A 3 24.30 54.63 55.88
C GLU A 3 25.10 53.39 56.31
N PRO A 4 26.39 53.28 55.90
CA PRO A 4 27.21 52.12 56.28
C PRO A 4 27.52 52.13 57.75
N LYS A 5 27.27 51.03 58.48
CA LYS A 5 27.83 50.78 59.79
C LYS A 5 29.37 50.89 59.74
N LYS A 6 29.96 51.52 60.71
CA LYS A 6 31.40 51.67 60.82
C LYS A 6 32.14 50.38 60.58
N GLY A 7 32.90 50.29 59.47
CA GLY A 7 33.66 49.09 59.08
C GLY A 7 33.10 48.25 57.99
N GLY A 8 31.93 48.56 57.41
CA GLY A 8 31.33 47.83 56.26
C GLY A 8 31.72 48.38 54.93
N ILE A 9 32.09 47.53 53.99
CA ILE A 9 32.31 47.92 52.58
C ILE A 9 30.94 47.86 51.89
N LEU A 10 30.50 49.05 51.34
CA LEU A 10 29.29 49.09 50.46
C LEU A 10 29.66 48.55 49.10
N VAL A 11 29.13 47.37 48.80
CA VAL A 11 29.23 46.81 47.46
C VAL A 11 27.99 47.24 46.68
N PRO A 12 28.15 47.94 45.54
CA PRO A 12 27.02 48.35 44.71
C PRO A 12 26.21 47.15 44.27
N THR A 13 24.89 47.19 44.39
CA THR A 13 23.97 46.13 43.96
C THR A 13 24.13 45.78 42.48
N SER A 14 24.61 46.73 41.67
CA SER A 14 24.92 46.51 40.24
C SER A 14 26.00 45.42 39.97
N ILE A 15 26.85 45.10 40.98
CA ILE A 15 27.83 44.02 40.87
C ILE A 15 27.13 42.67 40.98
N PHE A 16 26.03 42.59 41.72
CA PHE A 16 25.21 41.39 41.84
C PHE A 16 24.21 41.24 40.69
N GLU A 17 23.91 42.31 39.94
CA GLU A 17 23.01 42.33 38.79
C GLU A 17 23.67 41.86 37.48
N ARG A 18 25.01 41.80 37.42
CA ARG A 18 25.72 41.12 36.33
C ARG A 18 25.67 39.62 36.50
N ARG A 19 24.49 39.09 36.59
CA ARG A 19 24.28 37.68 36.33
C ARG A 19 24.51 37.44 34.85
N ALA A 20 25.52 36.64 34.51
CA ALA A 20 25.51 35.94 33.25
C ALA A 20 24.16 35.21 33.19
N THR A 21 23.27 35.63 32.32
CA THR A 21 21.95 34.99 32.13
C THR A 21 22.24 33.57 31.71
N GLN A 22 22.07 32.62 32.64
CA GLN A 22 22.12 31.20 32.33
C GLN A 22 20.91 30.93 31.46
N SER A 23 21.13 30.57 30.23
CA SER A 23 20.07 30.19 29.28
C SER A 23 20.02 28.68 29.14
N THR A 24 18.90 28.16 28.70
CA THR A 24 18.73 26.74 28.33
C THR A 24 19.77 26.28 27.31
N ALA A 25 20.24 27.18 26.44
CA ALA A 25 21.28 26.90 25.45
C ALA A 25 22.69 26.74 26.09
N THR A 26 23.00 27.47 27.20
CA THR A 26 24.29 27.35 27.90
C THR A 26 24.30 26.20 28.93
N ASN A 27 23.16 25.79 29.44
CA ASN A 27 23.01 24.74 30.46
C ASN A 27 22.08 23.62 30.00
N ALA A 28 22.18 23.22 28.76
CA ALA A 28 21.34 22.14 28.19
C ALA A 28 21.42 20.81 28.97
N ALA A 29 22.56 20.54 29.63
CA ALA A 29 22.73 19.34 30.42
C ALA A 29 21.85 19.25 31.68
N ILE A 30 21.28 20.39 32.14
CA ILE A 30 20.41 20.45 33.34
C ILE A 30 18.93 20.46 32.94
N VAL A 31 18.61 20.70 31.66
CA VAL A 31 17.25 20.67 31.15
C VAL A 31 16.94 19.24 30.71
N PRO A 32 16.09 18.50 31.41
CA PRO A 32 15.72 17.16 30.98
C PRO A 32 14.90 17.23 29.69
N ASP A 33 15.30 16.46 28.69
CA ASP A 33 14.47 16.22 27.52
C ASP A 33 13.34 15.24 27.93
N ASP A 34 12.11 15.70 27.88
CA ASP A 34 10.93 14.90 28.15
C ASP A 34 10.61 14.03 26.92
N PHE A 35 11.17 12.81 26.91
CA PHE A 35 10.93 11.87 25.84
C PHE A 35 9.56 11.20 26.02
N LYS A 36 8.58 11.61 25.19
CA LYS A 36 7.21 11.09 25.18
C LYS A 36 7.11 9.83 24.32
N ALA A 37 7.46 8.70 24.91
CA ALA A 37 7.41 7.39 24.25
C ALA A 37 6.00 6.98 23.82
N ASP A 38 4.97 7.41 24.51
CA ASP A 38 3.55 7.19 24.25
C ASP A 38 3.03 7.98 23.03
N GLN A 39 3.73 9.02 22.61
CA GLN A 39 3.41 9.84 21.44
C GLN A 39 4.27 9.51 20.21
N PHE A 40 4.73 8.25 20.10
CA PHE A 40 5.52 7.84 18.96
C PHE A 40 4.74 8.00 17.65
N ILE A 41 5.29 8.77 16.72
CA ILE A 41 4.71 8.99 15.39
C ILE A 41 5.28 7.96 14.44
N GLY A 42 4.45 6.96 14.09
CA GLY A 42 4.82 5.93 13.13
C GLY A 42 4.92 6.45 11.69
N LEU A 43 5.64 5.73 10.85
CA LEU A 43 5.73 6.03 9.42
C LEU A 43 4.38 5.81 8.75
N LEU A 44 3.89 6.83 8.02
CA LEU A 44 2.69 6.71 7.20
C LEU A 44 2.97 5.76 6.03
N ARG A 45 2.19 4.69 5.92
CA ARG A 45 2.32 3.67 4.89
C ARG A 45 1.04 3.51 4.09
N ASN A 46 1.18 3.02 2.86
CA ASN A 46 0.04 2.64 2.05
C ASN A 46 -0.70 1.46 2.70
N SER A 47 -2.03 1.48 2.62
CA SER A 47 -2.87 0.37 3.09
C SER A 47 -2.85 -0.80 2.12
N LEU A 48 -3.06 -2.02 2.64
CA LEU A 48 -3.22 -3.23 1.85
C LEU A 48 -4.61 -3.22 1.18
N ILE A 49 -4.66 -3.36 -0.13
CA ILE A 49 -5.87 -3.15 -0.92
C ILE A 49 -6.37 -4.43 -1.59
N VAL A 50 -5.48 -5.30 -2.07
CA VAL A 50 -5.85 -6.45 -2.91
C VAL A 50 -6.84 -7.38 -2.22
N LYS A 51 -6.67 -7.64 -0.92
CA LYS A 51 -7.59 -8.48 -0.15
C LYS A 51 -8.98 -7.83 0.00
N SER A 52 -9.04 -6.52 0.21
CA SER A 52 -10.31 -5.79 0.35
C SER A 52 -11.08 -5.69 -0.96
N LEU A 53 -10.39 -5.75 -2.11
CA LEU A 53 -11.01 -5.78 -3.43
C LEU A 53 -11.61 -7.15 -3.82
N GLY A 54 -11.58 -8.13 -2.93
CA GLY A 54 -12.24 -9.42 -3.14
C GLY A 54 -11.31 -10.51 -3.67
N ALA A 55 -10.00 -10.40 -3.52
CA ALA A 55 -9.08 -11.49 -3.85
C ALA A 55 -9.40 -12.73 -3.04
N ARG A 56 -9.65 -13.87 -3.74
CA ARG A 56 -9.95 -15.14 -3.09
C ARG A 56 -8.69 -15.74 -2.48
N VAL A 57 -8.74 -16.04 -1.19
CA VAL A 57 -7.67 -16.70 -0.46
C VAL A 57 -7.95 -18.21 -0.40
N LEU A 58 -7.06 -19.00 -0.95
CA LEU A 58 -7.09 -20.47 -0.85
C LEU A 58 -6.16 -20.88 0.29
N THR A 59 -6.69 -21.55 1.29
CA THR A 59 -5.92 -22.04 2.46
C THR A 59 -5.71 -23.54 2.37
N GLY A 60 -4.68 -24.05 3.06
CA GLY A 60 -4.40 -25.49 3.15
C GLY A 60 -3.66 -26.08 1.94
N LEU A 61 -3.14 -25.26 1.04
CA LEU A 61 -2.33 -25.75 -0.09
C LEU A 61 -0.97 -26.25 0.40
N ARG A 62 -0.52 -27.39 -0.17
CA ARG A 62 0.79 -27.98 0.12
C ARG A 62 1.54 -28.22 -1.19
N GLY A 63 2.72 -27.60 -1.32
CA GLY A 63 3.58 -27.71 -2.50
C GLY A 63 2.92 -27.14 -3.77
N ASP A 64 3.32 -27.67 -4.91
CA ASP A 64 2.76 -27.30 -6.20
C ASP A 64 1.31 -27.81 -6.31
N THR A 65 0.39 -26.92 -6.63
CA THR A 65 -1.02 -27.28 -6.78
C THR A 65 -1.48 -26.95 -8.19
N VAL A 66 -2.17 -27.88 -8.82
CA VAL A 66 -2.70 -27.72 -10.18
C VAL A 66 -4.22 -27.56 -10.12
N LEU A 67 -4.71 -26.46 -10.66
CA LEU A 67 -6.15 -26.18 -10.77
C LEU A 67 -6.61 -26.41 -12.21
N PRO A 68 -7.57 -27.32 -12.45
CA PRO A 68 -8.15 -27.51 -13.79
C PRO A 68 -8.98 -26.27 -14.17
N LYS A 69 -8.87 -25.87 -15.44
CA LYS A 69 -9.64 -24.78 -16.05
C LYS A 69 -10.29 -25.27 -17.33
N ALA A 70 -11.60 -25.11 -17.48
CA ALA A 70 -12.26 -25.31 -18.75
C ALA A 70 -11.91 -24.16 -19.72
N THR A 71 -11.51 -24.48 -20.93
CA THR A 71 -11.11 -23.52 -21.97
C THR A 71 -12.06 -23.49 -23.16
N GLY A 72 -12.86 -24.55 -23.36
CA GLY A 72 -13.88 -24.60 -24.38
C GLY A 72 -15.10 -25.38 -23.91
N ALA A 73 -16.26 -24.96 -24.31
CA ALA A 73 -17.53 -25.65 -24.07
C ALA A 73 -17.94 -26.49 -25.27
N ALA A 74 -18.75 -27.49 -25.04
CA ALA A 74 -19.45 -28.18 -26.13
C ALA A 74 -20.44 -27.24 -26.82
N THR A 75 -20.62 -27.42 -28.14
CA THR A 75 -21.55 -26.62 -28.94
C THR A 75 -22.88 -27.37 -29.08
N ALA A 76 -24.00 -26.64 -29.00
CA ALA A 76 -25.33 -27.14 -29.28
C ALA A 76 -25.75 -26.74 -30.68
N TYR A 77 -26.44 -27.67 -31.39
CA TYR A 77 -26.92 -27.46 -32.75
C TYR A 77 -28.43 -27.67 -32.83
N TRP A 78 -29.06 -26.86 -33.63
CA TRP A 78 -30.42 -27.13 -34.09
C TRP A 78 -30.34 -28.01 -35.33
N VAL A 79 -30.99 -29.17 -35.32
CA VAL A 79 -30.96 -30.11 -36.43
C VAL A 79 -32.35 -30.34 -36.97
N GLY A 80 -32.46 -30.49 -38.30
CA GLY A 80 -33.66 -30.88 -38.96
C GLY A 80 -33.94 -32.40 -38.85
N GLU A 81 -35.10 -32.82 -39.35
CA GLU A 81 -35.44 -34.24 -39.38
C GLU A 81 -34.51 -34.97 -40.37
N GLY A 82 -33.80 -35.99 -39.84
CA GLY A 82 -32.84 -36.79 -40.60
C GLY A 82 -31.41 -36.29 -40.62
N ASP A 83 -31.12 -35.14 -40.01
CA ASP A 83 -29.75 -34.58 -39.93
C ASP A 83 -28.95 -35.26 -38.82
N ALA A 84 -27.66 -35.50 -39.08
CA ALA A 84 -26.74 -36.05 -38.10
C ALA A 84 -26.19 -34.94 -37.16
N LEU A 85 -26.17 -35.22 -35.85
CA LEU A 85 -25.50 -34.38 -34.87
C LEU A 85 -23.98 -34.49 -35.02
N THR A 86 -23.30 -33.31 -35.02
CA THR A 86 -21.85 -33.23 -35.01
C THR A 86 -21.35 -33.35 -33.58
N GLU A 87 -20.40 -34.24 -33.29
CA GLU A 87 -19.80 -34.36 -31.99
C GLU A 87 -18.96 -33.12 -31.67
N SER A 88 -19.11 -32.61 -30.47
CA SER A 88 -18.29 -31.50 -29.96
C SER A 88 -17.78 -31.81 -28.56
N ASN A 89 -16.50 -31.60 -28.32
CA ASN A 89 -15.83 -31.93 -27.07
C ASN A 89 -15.46 -30.69 -26.27
N THR A 90 -15.63 -30.79 -24.95
CA THR A 90 -15.11 -29.77 -24.03
C THR A 90 -13.58 -29.86 -23.94
N THR A 91 -12.90 -28.72 -23.90
CA THR A 91 -11.46 -28.66 -23.74
C THR A 91 -11.08 -28.11 -22.37
N TYR A 92 -10.02 -28.68 -21.80
CA TYR A 92 -9.54 -28.32 -20.47
C TYR A 92 -8.07 -27.94 -20.53
N SER A 93 -7.68 -27.04 -19.66
CA SER A 93 -6.31 -26.65 -19.38
C SER A 93 -6.05 -26.69 -17.88
N SER A 94 -4.85 -26.39 -17.45
CA SER A 94 -4.50 -26.33 -16.04
C SER A 94 -3.73 -25.06 -15.69
N ILE A 95 -3.95 -24.57 -14.49
CA ILE A 95 -3.19 -23.48 -13.90
C ILE A 95 -2.35 -24.06 -12.76
N LYS A 96 -1.04 -23.94 -12.86
CA LYS A 96 -0.09 -24.38 -11.82
C LYS A 96 0.13 -23.25 -10.83
N LEU A 97 -0.12 -23.51 -9.55
CA LEU A 97 0.20 -22.64 -8.44
C LEU A 97 1.50 -23.13 -7.80
N GLU A 98 2.53 -22.32 -7.92
CA GLU A 98 3.85 -22.58 -7.33
C GLU A 98 4.06 -21.71 -6.10
N PRO A 99 4.55 -22.25 -4.97
CA PRO A 99 4.85 -21.48 -3.79
C PRO A 99 5.99 -20.50 -4.06
N LYS A 100 5.80 -19.25 -3.70
CA LYS A 100 6.81 -18.20 -3.76
C LYS A 100 7.05 -17.66 -2.35
N THR A 101 8.28 -17.34 -2.02
CA THR A 101 8.67 -16.86 -0.68
C THR A 101 9.05 -15.39 -0.74
N VAL A 102 8.46 -14.60 0.16
CA VAL A 102 8.88 -13.23 0.45
C VAL A 102 9.42 -13.18 1.86
N GLY A 103 10.51 -12.47 2.09
CA GLY A 103 11.12 -12.30 3.40
C GLY A 103 11.66 -10.90 3.58
N ALA A 104 11.72 -10.46 4.83
CA ALA A 104 12.39 -9.25 5.25
C ALA A 104 13.29 -9.57 6.43
N LEU A 105 14.45 -8.93 6.49
CA LEU A 105 15.42 -9.09 7.56
C LEU A 105 15.82 -7.70 8.05
N THR A 106 15.82 -7.52 9.36
CA THR A 106 16.39 -6.35 10.02
C THR A 106 17.24 -6.81 11.20
N ALA A 107 18.27 -6.04 11.54
CA ALA A 107 19.15 -6.31 12.67
C ALA A 107 19.21 -5.09 13.58
N PHE A 108 19.28 -5.32 14.87
CA PHE A 108 19.46 -4.27 15.86
C PHE A 108 20.46 -4.72 16.93
N SER A 109 21.13 -3.77 17.59
CA SER A 109 22.13 -4.08 18.60
C SER A 109 21.46 -4.42 19.94
N ARG A 110 22.16 -5.22 20.76
CA ARG A 110 21.72 -5.55 22.11
C ARG A 110 21.50 -4.31 22.98
N ASN A 111 22.39 -3.32 22.85
CA ASN A 111 22.28 -2.08 23.61
C ASN A 111 21.00 -1.31 23.26
N LEU A 112 20.64 -1.27 21.98
CA LEU A 112 19.39 -0.67 21.54
C LEU A 112 18.17 -1.43 22.09
N ALA A 113 18.22 -2.75 22.14
CA ALA A 113 17.13 -3.56 22.71
C ALA A 113 16.93 -3.30 24.22
N LEU A 114 18.02 -3.05 24.96
CA LEU A 114 17.95 -2.82 26.39
C LEU A 114 17.58 -1.38 26.78
N GLN A 115 17.88 -0.40 25.92
CA GLN A 115 17.75 1.03 26.23
C GLN A 115 16.57 1.68 25.50
N SER A 116 15.93 0.97 24.55
CA SER A 116 14.84 1.56 23.79
C SER A 116 13.54 1.69 24.60
N ASN A 117 12.94 2.86 24.51
CA ASN A 117 11.60 3.14 24.99
C ASN A 117 10.88 4.01 23.94
N PRO A 118 9.83 3.54 23.25
CA PRO A 118 9.18 2.22 23.33
C PRO A 118 10.08 1.06 22.86
N SER A 119 9.64 -0.19 23.11
CA SER A 119 10.40 -1.38 22.74
C SER A 119 10.69 -1.46 21.25
N ILE A 120 11.96 -1.49 20.88
CA ILE A 120 12.40 -1.59 19.48
C ILE A 120 11.90 -2.88 18.81
N GLU A 121 11.78 -3.97 19.57
CA GLU A 121 11.31 -5.25 19.04
C GLU A 121 9.86 -5.15 18.54
N ALA A 122 8.97 -4.52 19.31
CA ALA A 122 7.58 -4.33 18.91
C ALA A 122 7.50 -3.45 17.66
N LEU A 123 8.21 -2.32 17.64
CA LEU A 123 8.25 -1.42 16.49
C LEU A 123 8.76 -2.10 15.21
N LEU A 124 9.83 -2.88 15.31
CA LEU A 124 10.38 -3.58 14.16
C LEU A 124 9.48 -4.73 13.69
N ARG A 125 8.77 -5.40 14.59
CA ARG A 125 7.80 -6.45 14.22
C ARG A 125 6.66 -5.87 13.40
N ASP A 126 6.10 -4.75 13.83
CA ASP A 126 5.04 -4.04 13.11
C ASP A 126 5.55 -3.51 11.76
N ASP A 127 6.77 -2.98 11.74
CA ASP A 127 7.41 -2.49 10.53
C ASP A 127 7.61 -3.61 9.49
N ILE A 128 8.18 -4.73 9.89
CA ILE A 128 8.41 -5.89 9.02
C ILE A 128 7.08 -6.42 8.49
N SER A 129 6.07 -6.55 9.34
CA SER A 129 4.74 -7.01 8.94
C SER A 129 4.13 -6.12 7.86
N ALA A 130 4.21 -4.80 8.03
CA ALA A 130 3.73 -3.83 7.05
C ALA A 130 4.51 -3.88 5.73
N VAL A 131 5.84 -3.98 5.80
CA VAL A 131 6.70 -4.07 4.60
C VAL A 131 6.43 -5.34 3.81
N VAL A 132 6.31 -6.49 4.48
CA VAL A 132 5.99 -7.78 3.83
C VAL A 132 4.60 -7.71 3.19
N GLY A 133 3.61 -7.18 3.88
CA GLY A 133 2.26 -6.99 3.34
C GLY A 133 2.25 -6.14 2.06
N LEU A 134 2.91 -4.98 2.07
CA LEU A 134 3.03 -4.11 0.90
C LEU A 134 3.78 -4.78 -0.26
N ALA A 135 4.80 -5.58 0.04
CA ALA A 135 5.53 -6.33 -0.99
C ALA A 135 4.63 -7.38 -1.65
N VAL A 136 3.77 -8.07 -0.89
CA VAL A 136 2.77 -9.02 -1.40
C VAL A 136 1.75 -8.29 -2.28
N ASP A 137 1.16 -7.20 -1.84
CA ASP A 137 0.19 -6.42 -2.63
C ASP A 137 0.80 -5.93 -3.96
N LYS A 138 2.01 -5.40 -3.90
CA LYS A 138 2.74 -4.97 -5.11
C LYS A 138 2.99 -6.12 -6.08
N ALA A 139 3.38 -7.30 -5.55
CA ALA A 139 3.61 -8.47 -6.37
C ALA A 139 2.32 -9.02 -7.00
N LEU A 140 1.20 -9.00 -6.28
CA LEU A 140 -0.11 -9.42 -6.80
C LEU A 140 -0.62 -8.51 -7.92
N ILE A 141 -0.34 -7.22 -7.88
CA ILE A 141 -0.75 -6.27 -8.92
C ILE A 141 0.25 -6.27 -10.09
N HIS A 142 1.52 -6.10 -9.82
CA HIS A 142 2.55 -5.80 -10.83
C HIS A 142 3.74 -6.78 -10.82
N GLY A 143 3.59 -7.99 -10.29
CA GLY A 143 4.65 -8.99 -10.33
C GLY A 143 5.01 -9.36 -11.77
N THR A 144 6.30 -9.34 -12.10
CA THR A 144 6.81 -9.58 -13.47
C THR A 144 7.28 -11.01 -13.71
N ALA A 145 7.13 -11.92 -12.76
CA ALA A 145 7.73 -13.26 -12.75
C ALA A 145 9.28 -13.28 -12.74
N VAL A 146 9.92 -12.13 -12.81
CA VAL A 146 11.37 -11.97 -12.67
C VAL A 146 11.74 -12.00 -11.19
N ALA A 147 12.98 -12.43 -10.85
CA ALA A 147 13.47 -12.50 -9.47
C ALA A 147 12.59 -13.35 -8.53
N LYS A 148 12.00 -14.43 -9.03
CA LYS A 148 11.17 -15.38 -8.26
C LYS A 148 9.87 -14.79 -7.71
N GLN A 149 9.43 -13.63 -8.19
CA GLN A 149 8.13 -13.05 -7.87
C GLN A 149 6.99 -13.82 -8.57
N PRO A 150 5.77 -13.83 -8.02
CA PRO A 150 4.59 -14.31 -8.75
C PRO A 150 4.26 -13.38 -9.92
N VAL A 151 3.52 -13.90 -10.91
CA VAL A 151 2.95 -13.07 -11.97
C VAL A 151 1.80 -12.24 -11.39
N GLY A 152 1.90 -10.94 -11.47
CA GLY A 152 0.85 -10.01 -11.05
C GLY A 152 -0.26 -9.90 -12.10
N ILE A 153 -1.43 -9.43 -11.68
CA ILE A 153 -2.61 -9.29 -12.54
C ILE A 153 -2.29 -8.53 -13.83
N LEU A 154 -1.51 -7.46 -13.77
CA LEU A 154 -1.18 -6.64 -14.95
C LEU A 154 -0.28 -7.35 -15.98
N ASN A 155 0.37 -8.43 -15.61
CA ASN A 155 1.31 -9.18 -16.46
C ASN A 155 0.76 -10.56 -16.88
N VAL A 156 -0.48 -10.89 -16.56
CA VAL A 156 -1.13 -12.11 -17.03
C VAL A 156 -1.50 -11.93 -18.52
N SER A 157 -1.19 -12.92 -19.36
CA SER A 157 -1.58 -12.89 -20.76
C SER A 157 -3.10 -13.04 -20.95
N GLY A 158 -3.65 -12.34 -21.94
CA GLY A 158 -5.08 -12.40 -22.27
C GLY A 158 -5.97 -11.45 -21.46
N ILE A 159 -5.39 -10.58 -20.64
CA ILE A 159 -6.15 -9.50 -19.99
C ILE A 159 -6.49 -8.41 -21.00
N GLN A 160 -7.74 -7.95 -20.97
CA GLN A 160 -8.20 -6.82 -21.76
C GLN A 160 -7.48 -5.54 -21.32
N THR A 161 -6.89 -4.84 -22.28
CA THR A 161 -6.17 -3.59 -22.04
C THR A 161 -6.82 -2.43 -22.78
N ALA A 162 -6.74 -1.23 -22.21
CA ALA A 162 -7.18 0.00 -22.85
C ALA A 162 -6.07 1.05 -22.76
N ASN A 163 -5.91 1.86 -23.82
CA ASN A 163 -4.97 2.97 -23.79
C ASN A 163 -5.59 4.15 -23.05
N LEU A 164 -4.97 4.57 -21.95
CA LEU A 164 -5.38 5.69 -21.11
C LEU A 164 -4.47 6.93 -21.30
N ALA A 165 -3.81 7.07 -22.44
CA ALA A 165 -2.96 8.24 -22.73
C ALA A 165 -3.72 9.57 -22.56
N THR A 166 -4.99 9.59 -22.96
CA THR A 166 -5.94 10.66 -22.65
C THR A 166 -7.02 10.12 -21.72
N LEU A 167 -6.92 10.44 -20.43
CA LEU A 167 -7.90 10.02 -19.44
C LEU A 167 -9.16 10.85 -19.59
N SER A 168 -10.26 10.21 -19.99
CA SER A 168 -11.59 10.80 -20.17
C SER A 168 -12.69 9.85 -19.72
N TRP A 169 -13.90 10.35 -19.52
CA TRP A 169 -15.05 9.50 -19.20
C TRP A 169 -15.36 8.50 -20.31
N ALA A 170 -15.17 8.88 -21.58
CA ALA A 170 -15.35 7.98 -22.71
C ALA A 170 -14.40 6.77 -22.64
N THR A 171 -13.14 6.96 -22.21
CA THR A 171 -12.20 5.85 -22.07
C THR A 171 -12.59 4.91 -20.92
N ILE A 172 -13.16 5.42 -19.83
CA ILE A 172 -13.68 4.60 -18.75
C ILE A 172 -14.88 3.77 -19.21
N VAL A 173 -15.83 4.39 -19.93
CA VAL A 173 -16.99 3.69 -20.48
C VAL A 173 -16.55 2.58 -21.46
N ALA A 174 -15.56 2.84 -22.31
CA ALA A 174 -15.01 1.84 -23.21
C ALA A 174 -14.32 0.67 -22.49
N MET A 175 -13.74 0.91 -21.30
CA MET A 175 -13.25 -0.19 -20.45
C MET A 175 -14.38 -1.03 -19.87
N LEU A 176 -15.47 -0.40 -19.43
CA LEU A 176 -16.67 -1.11 -18.94
C LEU A 176 -17.34 -1.92 -20.04
N GLU A 177 -17.40 -1.39 -21.27
CA GLU A 177 -17.89 -2.11 -22.43
C GLU A 177 -17.11 -3.41 -22.68
N LYS A 178 -15.78 -3.36 -22.64
CA LYS A 178 -14.94 -4.56 -22.81
C LYS A 178 -15.23 -5.63 -21.75
N LEU A 179 -15.47 -5.23 -20.51
CA LEU A 179 -15.85 -6.17 -19.44
C LEU A 179 -17.26 -6.73 -19.66
N GLY A 180 -18.18 -5.89 -20.11
CA GLY A 180 -19.55 -6.33 -20.44
C GLY A 180 -19.61 -7.35 -21.58
N LEU A 181 -18.74 -7.24 -22.58
CA LEU A 181 -18.62 -8.23 -23.66
C LEU A 181 -18.20 -9.62 -23.15
N GLU A 182 -17.41 -9.64 -22.06
CA GLU A 182 -17.03 -10.90 -21.37
C GLU A 182 -18.03 -11.34 -20.28
N ASN A 183 -19.20 -10.69 -20.19
CA ASN A 183 -20.21 -10.92 -19.15
C ASN A 183 -19.70 -10.76 -17.71
N ILE A 184 -18.72 -9.85 -17.50
CA ILE A 184 -18.14 -9.55 -16.20
C ILE A 184 -18.63 -8.19 -15.73
N THR A 185 -19.19 -8.13 -14.52
CA THR A 185 -19.52 -6.86 -13.85
C THR A 185 -18.40 -6.45 -12.91
N PRO A 186 -17.76 -5.29 -13.12
CA PRO A 186 -16.73 -4.81 -12.20
C PRO A 186 -17.36 -4.36 -10.88
N ASN A 187 -16.73 -4.71 -9.76
CA ASN A 187 -17.14 -4.30 -8.43
C ASN A 187 -16.35 -3.11 -7.90
N ALA A 188 -15.15 -2.86 -8.43
CA ALA A 188 -14.30 -1.74 -8.01
C ALA A 188 -13.32 -1.32 -9.12
N VAL A 189 -12.86 -0.08 -9.03
CA VAL A 189 -11.81 0.48 -9.89
C VAL A 189 -10.63 0.89 -9.00
N LEU A 190 -9.48 0.27 -9.24
CA LEU A 190 -8.25 0.65 -8.56
C LEU A 190 -7.50 1.70 -9.40
N THR A 191 -7.30 2.87 -8.84
CA THR A 191 -6.63 3.97 -9.53
C THR A 191 -5.74 4.78 -8.59
N HIS A 192 -4.78 5.50 -9.15
CA HIS A 192 -3.95 6.43 -8.39
C HIS A 192 -4.73 7.73 -8.12
N ALA A 193 -4.50 8.38 -6.97
CA ALA A 193 -5.19 9.61 -6.58
C ALA A 193 -5.17 10.71 -7.66
N LYS A 194 -4.03 10.89 -8.35
CA LYS A 194 -3.92 11.87 -9.46
C LYS A 194 -4.88 11.57 -10.61
N ALA A 195 -5.11 10.29 -10.95
CA ALA A 195 -6.04 9.92 -12.00
C ALA A 195 -7.49 10.12 -11.56
N ALA A 196 -7.82 9.79 -10.29
CA ALA A 196 -9.13 10.06 -9.72
C ALA A 196 -9.46 11.56 -9.74
N THR A 197 -8.54 12.40 -9.28
CA THR A 197 -8.71 13.87 -9.30
C THR A 197 -8.86 14.40 -10.74
N LYS A 198 -8.07 13.87 -11.67
CA LYS A 198 -8.19 14.25 -13.09
C LYS A 198 -9.56 13.92 -13.66
N LEU A 199 -10.12 12.76 -13.36
CA LEU A 199 -11.46 12.38 -13.77
C LEU A 199 -12.54 13.30 -13.17
N GLN A 200 -12.42 13.65 -11.88
CA GLN A 200 -13.34 14.57 -11.22
C GLN A 200 -13.35 15.97 -11.87
N THR A 201 -12.22 16.42 -12.41
CA THR A 201 -12.11 17.71 -13.10
C THR A 201 -12.42 17.64 -14.59
N THR A 202 -12.64 16.45 -15.15
CA THR A 202 -12.94 16.27 -16.58
C THR A 202 -14.45 16.26 -16.78
N LEU A 203 -14.95 17.10 -17.70
CA LEU A 203 -16.35 17.14 -18.05
C LEU A 203 -16.82 15.80 -18.61
N LYS A 204 -17.96 15.31 -18.16
CA LYS A 204 -18.61 14.11 -18.72
C LYS A 204 -19.08 14.35 -20.15
N ASP A 205 -19.69 15.53 -20.36
CA ASP A 205 -20.18 15.97 -21.63
C ASP A 205 -19.76 17.43 -21.83
N ALA A 206 -19.05 17.69 -22.93
CA ALA A 206 -18.60 19.03 -23.27
C ALA A 206 -19.77 20.02 -23.55
N SER A 207 -20.92 19.48 -23.94
CA SER A 207 -22.13 20.28 -24.27
C SER A 207 -22.97 20.62 -23.04
N ALA A 208 -22.90 19.80 -21.95
CA ALA A 208 -23.79 19.94 -20.80
C ALA A 208 -23.19 20.76 -19.63
N GLY A 209 -21.92 21.15 -19.70
CA GLY A 209 -21.26 21.88 -18.61
C GLY A 209 -21.22 21.14 -17.26
N SER A 210 -21.59 19.86 -17.23
CA SER A 210 -21.64 19.04 -16.03
C SER A 210 -20.28 18.42 -15.72
N VAL A 211 -19.82 18.59 -14.48
CA VAL A 211 -18.54 18.05 -13.98
C VAL A 211 -18.71 16.69 -13.32
N TYR A 212 -19.96 16.26 -13.02
CA TYR A 212 -20.26 15.02 -12.27
C TYR A 212 -21.24 14.13 -13.00
#